data_c8dbc581082e03c454c16c9c0bf85bb3
#
_entry.id   c8dbc581082e03c454c16c9c0bf85bb3
#
_cell.length_a   1.000
_cell.length_b   1.000
_cell.length_c   1.000
_cell.angle_alpha   90.00
_cell.angle_beta   90.00
_cell.angle_gamma   90.00
#
_symmetry.space_group_name_H-M   'P 1'
#
loop_
_entity.id
_entity.type
_entity.pdbx_description
1 polymer ?
#
loop_
_entity_poly.entity_id
_entity_poly.type
_entity_poly.pdbx_seq_one_letter_code
_entity_poly.pdbx_strand_id
1 'polypeptide(L)'
;LRTLAKEISTALSIEIHHVVKADFMGFIAAVDAIGGIPIDIPADITDPSFPGPEYTTETFSIRKGRQTLDGQTALKYARSRSTTSDFDRSVRQQLLLDALGKHLRAIGILTKPNKLLALFNIVNKHIETTLSLRELLTLAKIGKGFRSPQILQMHLSDRNGLYGEILEPGGFLYAPPRDQFDGASVLLPISHPEFPVTWKQLQILTNLFLHERSLYRMNPSISLLNAGAPPGSARLLADELLRYGFSIETIGNTPFQKQETSFVLDSGQQELEASFGSLLHLPVHAPPLPASPRTTTSLSIVLGKDYRFIHLQDLPPSAL
;
A
#
# COMPACT_ATOMS: atom_id res chain seq x y z
N LEU A 1 -5.41 10.65 -20.66
CA LEU A 1 -5.63 10.55 -19.20
C LEU A 1 -6.89 9.78 -18.85
N ARG A 2 -8.05 10.06 -19.49
CA ARG A 2 -9.34 9.41 -19.17
C ARG A 2 -9.30 7.90 -19.40
N THR A 3 -8.66 7.43 -20.48
CA THR A 3 -8.52 5.99 -20.77
C THR A 3 -7.73 5.28 -19.66
N LEU A 4 -6.57 5.85 -19.28
CA LEU A 4 -5.75 5.30 -18.21
C LEU A 4 -6.50 5.27 -16.88
N ALA A 5 -7.23 6.35 -16.54
CA ALA A 5 -8.05 6.39 -15.33
C ALA A 5 -9.11 5.29 -15.34
N LYS A 6 -9.77 5.05 -16.49
CA LYS A 6 -10.77 3.99 -16.63
C LYS A 6 -10.16 2.60 -16.43
N GLU A 7 -9.00 2.32 -17.04
CA GLU A 7 -8.33 1.01 -16.88
C GLU A 7 -7.91 0.77 -15.42
N ILE A 8 -7.32 1.77 -14.76
CA ILE A 8 -6.95 1.67 -13.34
C ILE A 8 -8.20 1.51 -12.46
N SER A 9 -9.26 2.27 -12.75
CA SER A 9 -10.54 2.18 -12.04
C SER A 9 -11.13 0.77 -12.14
N THR A 10 -11.08 0.17 -13.33
CA THR A 10 -11.55 -1.20 -13.56
C THR A 10 -10.66 -2.22 -12.83
N ALA A 11 -9.34 -2.10 -12.95
CA ALA A 11 -8.39 -3.03 -12.35
C ALA A 11 -8.47 -3.06 -10.83
N LEU A 12 -8.65 -1.91 -10.19
CA LEU A 12 -8.67 -1.76 -8.73
C LEU A 12 -10.09 -1.66 -8.13
N SER A 13 -11.13 -1.64 -8.96
CA SER A 13 -12.53 -1.42 -8.53
C SER A 13 -12.71 -0.15 -7.68
N ILE A 14 -12.05 0.95 -8.07
CA ILE A 14 -12.15 2.25 -7.40
C ILE A 14 -12.66 3.32 -8.34
N GLU A 15 -13.37 4.30 -7.82
CA GLU A 15 -13.75 5.46 -8.61
C GLU A 15 -12.62 6.49 -8.63
N ILE A 16 -12.14 6.81 -9.84
CA ILE A 16 -11.11 7.84 -10.04
C ILE A 16 -11.79 9.14 -10.47
N HIS A 17 -11.91 10.08 -9.55
CA HIS A 17 -12.57 11.37 -9.76
C HIS A 17 -11.69 12.34 -10.55
N HIS A 18 -10.40 12.37 -10.27
CA HIS A 18 -9.46 13.32 -10.86
C HIS A 18 -8.15 12.64 -11.23
N VAL A 19 -7.52 13.18 -12.28
CA VAL A 19 -6.22 12.73 -12.75
C VAL A 19 -5.28 13.94 -12.81
N VAL A 20 -4.06 13.71 -12.35
CA VAL A 20 -2.96 14.68 -12.49
C VAL A 20 -1.79 13.97 -13.13
N LYS A 21 -1.29 14.50 -14.23
CA LYS A 21 -0.06 14.07 -14.90
C LYS A 21 0.92 15.23 -14.89
N ALA A 22 2.10 15.01 -14.37
CA ALA A 22 3.19 15.97 -14.41
C ALA A 22 4.37 15.38 -15.19
N ASP A 23 5.05 16.21 -15.97
CA ASP A 23 6.33 15.87 -16.54
C ASP A 23 7.49 16.13 -15.54
N PHE A 24 8.70 15.72 -15.89
CA PHE A 24 9.86 15.91 -15.03
C PHE A 24 10.23 17.38 -14.80
N MET A 25 9.99 18.22 -15.80
CA MET A 25 10.25 19.67 -15.68
C MET A 25 9.26 20.34 -14.74
N GLY A 26 8.00 19.89 -14.75
CA GLY A 26 7.00 20.34 -13.78
C GLY A 26 7.33 19.94 -12.35
N PHE A 27 7.85 18.73 -12.16
CA PHE A 27 8.32 18.30 -10.85
C PHE A 27 9.50 19.16 -10.35
N ILE A 28 10.51 19.37 -11.19
CA ILE A 28 11.67 20.23 -10.87
C ILE A 28 11.18 21.64 -10.50
N ALA A 29 10.39 22.26 -11.37
CA ALA A 29 9.88 23.60 -11.14
C ALA A 29 9.02 23.72 -9.86
N ALA A 30 8.22 22.69 -9.55
CA ALA A 30 7.42 22.65 -8.32
C ALA A 30 8.29 22.60 -7.07
N VAL A 31 9.31 21.74 -7.07
CA VAL A 31 10.24 21.59 -5.95
C VAL A 31 11.06 22.87 -5.72
N ASP A 32 11.57 23.47 -6.79
CA ASP A 32 12.35 24.71 -6.70
C ASP A 32 11.50 25.88 -6.21
N ALA A 33 10.25 25.97 -6.67
CA ALA A 33 9.31 27.02 -6.27
C ALA A 33 8.94 27.01 -4.77
N ILE A 34 9.08 25.87 -4.11
CA ILE A 34 8.86 25.74 -2.67
C ILE A 34 10.16 25.80 -1.85
N GLY A 35 11.30 26.04 -2.49
CA GLY A 35 12.61 26.14 -1.85
C GLY A 35 13.30 24.80 -1.58
N GLY A 36 12.94 23.75 -2.35
CA GLY A 36 13.50 22.41 -2.20
C GLY A 36 12.72 21.53 -1.23
N ILE A 37 13.14 20.27 -1.08
CA ILE A 37 12.53 19.29 -0.18
C ILE A 37 13.53 18.93 0.92
N PRO A 38 13.30 19.33 2.18
CA PRO A 38 14.05 18.83 3.33
C PRO A 38 13.75 17.34 3.55
N ILE A 39 14.77 16.50 3.46
CA ILE A 39 14.65 15.05 3.60
C ILE A 39 15.82 14.48 4.38
N ASP A 40 15.59 13.37 5.09
CA ASP A 40 16.64 12.58 5.72
C ASP A 40 16.90 11.33 4.87
N ILE A 41 18.06 11.29 4.23
CA ILE A 41 18.49 10.20 3.36
C ILE A 41 18.99 9.05 4.23
N PRO A 42 18.39 7.84 4.14
CA PRO A 42 18.69 6.75 5.08
C PRO A 42 20.05 6.10 4.85
N ALA A 43 20.57 6.11 3.62
CA ALA A 43 21.86 5.51 3.25
C ALA A 43 22.49 6.25 2.07
N ASP A 44 23.81 6.14 1.93
CA ASP A 44 24.53 6.65 0.76
C ASP A 44 24.05 5.92 -0.51
N ILE A 45 23.88 6.67 -1.59
CA ILE A 45 23.50 6.14 -2.89
C ILE A 45 24.52 6.59 -3.92
N THR A 46 25.01 5.67 -4.73
CA THR A 46 25.84 5.96 -5.90
C THR A 46 25.29 5.20 -7.10
N ASP A 47 24.88 5.91 -8.12
CA ASP A 47 24.37 5.38 -9.38
C ASP A 47 25.30 5.75 -10.52
N PRO A 48 26.25 4.87 -10.89
CA PRO A 48 27.23 5.15 -11.94
C PRO A 48 26.62 5.11 -13.34
N SER A 49 25.42 4.57 -13.49
CA SER A 49 24.73 4.40 -14.77
C SER A 49 23.46 5.24 -14.85
N PHE A 50 23.40 6.36 -14.10
CA PHE A 50 22.24 7.23 -14.13
C PHE A 50 22.07 7.83 -15.55
N PRO A 51 20.86 7.82 -16.15
CA PRO A 51 20.62 8.37 -17.46
C PRO A 51 20.91 9.87 -17.52
N GLY A 52 21.91 10.25 -18.28
CA GLY A 52 22.29 11.63 -18.58
C GLY A 52 21.59 12.16 -19.84
N PRO A 53 21.95 13.40 -20.27
CA PRO A 53 21.48 13.98 -21.52
C PRO A 53 21.90 13.14 -22.73
N GLU A 54 21.14 13.23 -23.83
CA GLU A 54 21.50 12.66 -25.14
C GLU A 54 21.89 11.17 -25.10
N TYR A 55 21.14 10.36 -24.28
CA TYR A 55 21.39 8.92 -24.11
C TYR A 55 22.76 8.56 -23.50
N THR A 56 23.43 9.54 -22.87
CA THR A 56 24.64 9.29 -22.10
C THR A 56 24.32 8.75 -20.70
N THR A 57 25.36 8.33 -19.97
CA THR A 57 25.24 7.99 -18.55
C THR A 57 26.10 8.95 -17.74
N GLU A 58 25.64 9.29 -16.55
CA GLU A 58 26.39 10.06 -15.57
C GLU A 58 26.39 9.37 -14.21
N THR A 59 27.35 9.67 -13.35
CA THR A 59 27.33 9.18 -11.99
C THR A 59 26.53 10.12 -11.10
N PHE A 60 25.43 9.61 -10.52
CA PHE A 60 24.69 10.32 -9.49
C PHE A 60 25.06 9.78 -8.12
N SER A 61 25.46 10.67 -7.19
CA SER A 61 25.75 10.30 -5.82
C SER A 61 25.08 11.23 -4.84
N ILE A 62 24.53 10.66 -3.76
CA ILE A 62 23.94 11.41 -2.65
C ILE A 62 24.31 10.73 -1.32
N ARG A 63 24.69 11.53 -0.33
CA ARG A 63 25.10 11.03 0.98
C ARG A 63 23.91 10.86 1.92
N LYS A 64 24.05 9.94 2.86
CA LYS A 64 23.16 9.79 4.01
C LYS A 64 23.08 11.06 4.84
N GLY A 65 21.92 11.30 5.45
CA GLY A 65 21.66 12.35 6.43
C GLY A 65 20.72 13.43 5.95
N ARG A 66 20.47 14.39 6.81
CA ARG A 66 19.55 15.50 6.57
C ARG A 66 20.11 16.49 5.56
N GLN A 67 19.36 16.75 4.51
CA GLN A 67 19.71 17.72 3.47
C GLN A 67 18.44 18.25 2.80
N THR A 68 18.58 19.36 2.08
CA THR A 68 17.48 19.92 1.26
C THR A 68 17.82 19.67 -0.19
N LEU A 69 16.95 18.91 -0.87
CA LEU A 69 17.10 18.60 -2.30
C LEU A 69 16.42 19.69 -3.14
N ASP A 70 17.14 20.26 -4.09
CA ASP A 70 16.55 21.01 -5.17
C ASP A 70 15.77 20.09 -6.13
N GLY A 71 15.06 20.67 -7.09
CA GLY A 71 14.22 19.88 -8.01
C GLY A 71 14.99 18.86 -8.83
N GLN A 72 16.17 19.22 -9.29
CA GLN A 72 17.03 18.35 -10.09
C GLN A 72 17.55 17.16 -9.27
N THR A 73 18.06 17.42 -8.08
CA THR A 73 18.57 16.40 -7.17
C THR A 73 17.45 15.50 -6.66
N ALA A 74 16.29 16.06 -6.34
CA ALA A 74 15.11 15.31 -5.93
C ALA A 74 14.64 14.36 -7.04
N LEU A 75 14.63 14.81 -8.30
CA LEU A 75 14.30 13.99 -9.46
C LEU A 75 15.31 12.86 -9.66
N LYS A 76 16.61 13.14 -9.57
CA LYS A 76 17.68 12.12 -9.67
C LYS A 76 17.54 11.08 -8.55
N TYR A 77 17.30 11.51 -7.33
CA TYR A 77 17.08 10.65 -6.17
C TYR A 77 15.88 9.71 -6.40
N ALA A 78 14.75 10.22 -6.91
CA ALA A 78 13.55 9.44 -7.19
C ALA A 78 13.72 8.45 -8.36
N ARG A 79 14.67 8.68 -9.27
CA ARG A 79 14.87 7.89 -10.50
C ARG A 79 16.06 6.93 -10.45
N SER A 80 17.00 7.11 -9.52
CA SER A 80 18.18 6.26 -9.40
C SER A 80 17.83 4.79 -9.22
N ARG A 81 18.58 3.87 -9.87
CA ARG A 81 18.31 2.43 -9.92
C ARG A 81 19.50 1.54 -9.56
N SER A 82 20.73 2.03 -9.59
CA SER A 82 21.92 1.20 -9.77
C SER A 82 22.37 0.38 -8.59
N THR A 83 21.94 0.66 -7.39
CA THR A 83 22.39 -0.09 -6.19
C THR A 83 21.29 -0.93 -5.55
N THR A 84 20.09 -0.91 -6.15
CA THR A 84 18.92 -1.37 -5.43
C THR A 84 17.83 -1.82 -6.42
N SER A 85 16.93 -2.66 -5.97
CA SER A 85 15.79 -3.15 -6.75
C SER A 85 14.82 -2.03 -7.13
N ASP A 86 13.87 -2.30 -8.05
CA ASP A 86 12.74 -1.40 -8.34
C ASP A 86 11.92 -1.10 -7.09
N PHE A 87 11.97 -1.96 -6.10
CA PHE A 87 11.40 -1.79 -4.77
C PHE A 87 12.02 -0.59 -4.02
N ASP A 88 13.35 -0.52 -3.95
CA ASP A 88 14.03 0.59 -3.28
C ASP A 88 13.76 1.94 -3.96
N ARG A 89 13.53 1.92 -5.29
CA ARG A 89 13.06 3.11 -6.01
C ARG A 89 11.69 3.55 -5.51
N SER A 90 10.75 2.63 -5.33
CA SER A 90 9.41 2.94 -4.82
C SER A 90 9.45 3.49 -3.40
N VAL A 91 10.29 2.92 -2.52
CA VAL A 91 10.52 3.44 -1.16
C VAL A 91 11.09 4.86 -1.20
N ARG A 92 12.09 5.12 -2.07
CA ARG A 92 12.65 6.48 -2.21
C ARG A 92 11.62 7.49 -2.71
N GLN A 93 10.80 7.12 -3.69
CA GLN A 93 9.71 7.97 -4.16
C GLN A 93 8.72 8.29 -3.04
N GLN A 94 8.39 7.30 -2.21
CA GLN A 94 7.49 7.50 -1.08
C GLN A 94 8.10 8.39 0.01
N LEU A 95 9.36 8.18 0.38
CA LEU A 95 10.08 9.05 1.31
C LEU A 95 10.10 10.50 0.83
N LEU A 96 10.30 10.70 -0.49
CA LEU A 96 10.29 12.01 -1.11
C LEU A 96 8.89 12.65 -1.07
N LEU A 97 7.83 11.89 -1.36
CA LEU A 97 6.45 12.38 -1.30
C LEU A 97 6.02 12.73 0.14
N ASP A 98 6.42 11.92 1.12
CA ASP A 98 6.16 12.20 2.54
C ASP A 98 6.91 13.45 3.01
N ALA A 99 8.18 13.59 2.64
CA ALA A 99 8.99 14.78 2.93
C ALA A 99 8.39 16.04 2.28
N LEU A 100 7.98 15.94 1.01
CA LEU A 100 7.28 17.00 0.28
C LEU A 100 5.99 17.40 1.01
N GLY A 101 5.15 16.43 1.38
CA GLY A 101 3.91 16.68 2.11
C GLY A 101 4.14 17.36 3.47
N LYS A 102 5.18 16.95 4.21
CA LYS A 102 5.60 17.59 5.46
C LYS A 102 6.06 19.04 5.22
N HIS A 103 6.87 19.26 4.19
CA HIS A 103 7.39 20.59 3.86
C HIS A 103 6.29 21.56 3.42
N LEU A 104 5.37 21.14 2.54
CA LEU A 104 4.22 21.95 2.12
C LEU A 104 3.35 22.41 3.30
N ARG A 105 3.16 21.55 4.29
CA ARG A 105 2.47 21.91 5.54
C ARG A 105 3.27 22.92 6.36
N ALA A 106 4.57 22.68 6.53
CA ALA A 106 5.45 23.54 7.34
C ALA A 106 5.54 24.97 6.79
N ILE A 107 5.65 25.14 5.48
CA ILE A 107 5.67 26.49 4.84
C ILE A 107 4.27 27.14 4.75
N GLY A 108 3.23 26.38 5.12
CA GLY A 108 1.85 26.84 5.16
C GLY A 108 1.28 27.19 3.78
N ILE A 109 1.77 26.59 2.69
CA ILE A 109 1.32 26.89 1.33
C ILE A 109 -0.16 26.55 1.14
N LEU A 110 -0.62 25.45 1.77
CA LEU A 110 -2.01 24.99 1.72
C LEU A 110 -3.00 25.94 2.41
N THR A 111 -2.50 26.88 3.23
CA THR A 111 -3.32 27.88 3.93
C THR A 111 -3.32 29.25 3.26
N LYS A 112 -2.50 29.43 2.22
CA LYS A 112 -2.29 30.70 1.55
C LYS A 112 -2.68 30.58 0.07
N PRO A 113 -3.95 30.89 -0.32
CA PRO A 113 -4.44 30.73 -1.68
C PRO A 113 -3.55 31.39 -2.74
N ASN A 114 -3.02 32.59 -2.43
CA ASN A 114 -2.14 33.30 -3.37
C ASN A 114 -0.82 32.56 -3.64
N LYS A 115 -0.23 31.89 -2.63
CA LYS A 115 0.98 31.07 -2.81
C LYS A 115 0.68 29.81 -3.60
N LEU A 116 -0.47 29.19 -3.34
CA LEU A 116 -0.92 28.00 -4.08
C LEU A 116 -1.17 28.34 -5.57
N LEU A 117 -1.80 29.48 -5.83
CA LEU A 117 -2.00 29.99 -7.20
C LEU A 117 -0.68 30.31 -7.90
N ALA A 118 0.26 30.95 -7.19
CA ALA A 118 1.59 31.22 -7.74
C ALA A 118 2.32 29.93 -8.12
N LEU A 119 2.30 28.92 -7.24
CA LEU A 119 2.86 27.59 -7.53
C LEU A 119 2.16 26.96 -8.74
N PHE A 120 0.84 26.97 -8.77
CA PHE A 120 0.08 26.42 -9.88
C PHE A 120 0.46 27.09 -11.21
N ASN A 121 0.60 28.41 -11.24
CA ASN A 121 1.00 29.16 -12.44
C ASN A 121 2.42 28.80 -12.92
N ILE A 122 3.33 28.45 -12.00
CA ILE A 122 4.69 28.02 -12.35
C ILE A 122 4.65 26.66 -13.05
N VAL A 123 3.84 25.73 -12.53
CA VAL A 123 3.84 24.34 -12.99
C VAL A 123 2.78 24.01 -14.03
N ASN A 124 1.81 24.88 -14.28
CA ASN A 124 0.64 24.62 -15.14
C ASN A 124 0.98 24.22 -16.58
N LYS A 125 2.13 24.67 -17.10
CA LYS A 125 2.63 24.30 -18.44
C LYS A 125 3.12 22.85 -18.52
N HIS A 126 3.38 22.25 -17.36
CA HIS A 126 3.97 20.92 -17.18
C HIS A 126 3.01 19.93 -16.51
N ILE A 127 1.77 20.37 -16.26
CA ILE A 127 0.75 19.55 -15.61
C ILE A 127 -0.48 19.49 -16.50
N GLU A 128 -0.90 18.26 -16.80
CA GLU A 128 -2.23 17.97 -17.33
C GLU A 128 -3.12 17.48 -16.19
N THR A 129 -4.25 18.12 -15.95
CA THR A 129 -5.15 17.72 -14.88
C THR A 129 -6.61 17.91 -15.23
N THR A 130 -7.47 17.06 -14.65
CA THR A 130 -8.93 17.23 -14.68
C THR A 130 -9.45 18.06 -13.52
N LEU A 131 -8.58 18.44 -12.55
CA LEU A 131 -8.94 19.29 -11.43
C LEU A 131 -9.17 20.74 -11.87
N SER A 132 -10.32 21.30 -11.53
CA SER A 132 -10.54 22.73 -11.57
C SER A 132 -9.80 23.45 -10.42
N LEU A 133 -9.52 24.74 -10.58
CA LEU A 133 -8.92 25.55 -9.52
C LEU A 133 -9.74 25.52 -8.22
N ARG A 134 -11.07 25.51 -8.32
CA ARG A 134 -11.97 25.44 -7.16
C ARG A 134 -11.79 24.14 -6.39
N GLU A 135 -11.68 23.02 -7.10
CA GLU A 135 -11.44 21.68 -6.49
C GLU A 135 -10.06 21.61 -5.87
N LEU A 136 -9.03 22.15 -6.54
CA LEU A 136 -7.68 22.24 -5.98
C LEU A 136 -7.67 23.00 -4.64
N LEU A 137 -8.35 24.14 -4.57
CA LEU A 137 -8.47 24.94 -3.34
C LEU A 137 -9.26 24.18 -2.26
N THR A 138 -10.25 23.40 -2.64
CA THR A 138 -11.04 22.57 -1.72
C THR A 138 -10.18 21.44 -1.16
N LEU A 139 -9.43 20.72 -2.01
CA LEU A 139 -8.49 19.69 -1.58
C LEU A 139 -7.40 20.26 -0.66
N ALA A 140 -6.89 21.45 -0.95
CA ALA A 140 -5.92 22.12 -0.08
C ALA A 140 -6.49 22.43 1.30
N LYS A 141 -7.77 22.82 1.42
CA LYS A 141 -8.46 23.03 2.72
C LYS A 141 -8.59 21.71 3.47
N ILE A 142 -8.99 20.64 2.80
CA ILE A 142 -9.10 19.31 3.40
C ILE A 142 -7.71 18.85 3.89
N GLY A 143 -6.69 18.96 3.03
CA GLY A 143 -5.31 18.56 3.33
C GLY A 143 -4.70 19.27 4.55
N LYS A 144 -5.17 20.48 4.89
CA LYS A 144 -4.78 21.19 6.10
C LYS A 144 -5.11 20.43 7.40
N GLY A 145 -6.20 19.67 7.40
CA GLY A 145 -6.64 18.87 8.54
C GLY A 145 -5.91 17.55 8.74
N PHE A 146 -5.23 17.04 7.70
CA PHE A 146 -4.53 15.75 7.78
C PHE A 146 -3.23 15.83 8.55
N ARG A 147 -3.03 14.88 9.47
CA ARG A 147 -1.76 14.64 10.16
C ARG A 147 -1.07 13.41 9.55
N SER A 148 0.25 13.44 9.45
CA SER A 148 1.05 12.37 8.83
C SER A 148 0.72 10.93 9.31
N PRO A 149 0.50 10.68 10.61
CA PRO A 149 0.18 9.32 11.09
C PRO A 149 -1.20 8.80 10.67
N GLN A 150 -2.01 9.61 9.98
CA GLN A 150 -3.33 9.22 9.49
C GLN A 150 -3.34 8.79 8.01
N ILE A 151 -2.19 8.89 7.34
CA ILE A 151 -2.07 8.50 5.93
C ILE A 151 -1.62 7.04 5.89
N LEU A 152 -2.52 6.17 5.45
CA LEU A 152 -2.19 4.79 5.08
C LEU A 152 -1.66 4.78 3.66
N GLN A 153 -0.61 4.00 3.42
CA GLN A 153 0.04 3.88 2.13
C GLN A 153 0.18 2.42 1.75
N MET A 154 -0.01 2.12 0.48
CA MET A 154 0.12 0.77 -0.06
C MET A 154 0.90 0.83 -1.37
N HIS A 155 1.82 -0.11 -1.55
CA HIS A 155 2.54 -0.33 -2.80
C HIS A 155 2.05 -1.59 -3.48
N LEU A 156 1.72 -1.47 -4.76
CA LEU A 156 1.46 -2.62 -5.61
C LEU A 156 2.73 -2.92 -6.40
N SER A 157 3.33 -4.06 -6.14
CA SER A 157 4.56 -4.52 -6.80
C SER A 157 4.54 -6.03 -6.96
N ASP A 158 5.52 -6.55 -7.70
CA ASP A 158 5.76 -7.99 -7.85
C ASP A 158 6.41 -8.63 -6.61
N ARG A 159 6.87 -7.82 -5.66
CA ARG A 159 7.54 -8.26 -4.42
C ARG A 159 6.70 -8.17 -3.17
N ASN A 160 5.60 -7.49 -3.29
CA ASN A 160 4.50 -7.44 -2.41
C ASN A 160 4.63 -7.45 -0.91
N GLY A 161 4.02 -6.58 -0.33
CA GLY A 161 3.60 -6.40 1.03
C GLY A 161 3.28 -4.95 1.27
N LEU A 162 2.43 -4.65 2.21
CA LEU A 162 2.11 -3.28 2.61
C LEU A 162 3.35 -2.49 3.03
N TYR A 163 4.39 -3.19 3.48
CA TYR A 163 5.62 -2.61 4.01
C TYR A 163 6.85 -2.93 3.16
N GLY A 164 6.65 -3.46 1.96
CA GLY A 164 7.75 -3.71 1.05
C GLY A 164 8.57 -4.94 1.32
N GLU A 165 8.14 -5.80 2.18
CA GLU A 165 8.74 -7.10 2.40
C GLU A 165 8.30 -8.08 1.31
N ILE A 166 9.19 -9.03 0.96
CA ILE A 166 8.81 -10.15 0.12
C ILE A 166 7.97 -11.07 0.97
N LEU A 167 6.70 -11.21 0.62
CA LEU A 167 5.81 -12.17 1.27
C LEU A 167 5.81 -13.47 0.49
N GLU A 168 6.03 -14.57 1.19
CA GLU A 168 5.63 -15.86 0.70
C GLU A 168 4.20 -16.13 1.20
N PRO A 169 3.28 -16.43 0.31
CA PRO A 169 3.37 -16.99 -1.05
C PRO A 169 3.48 -15.99 -2.20
N GLY A 170 3.98 -14.81 -2.00
CA GLY A 170 4.20 -13.82 -3.06
C GLY A 170 3.09 -12.75 -3.13
N GLY A 171 3.25 -11.83 -4.07
CA GLY A 171 2.41 -10.66 -4.22
C GLY A 171 1.12 -10.85 -5.01
N PHE A 172 0.53 -9.68 -5.32
CA PHE A 172 -0.64 -9.62 -6.20
C PHE A 172 -0.27 -9.42 -7.67
N LEU A 173 1.00 -9.13 -7.94
CA LEU A 173 1.53 -8.94 -9.28
C LEU A 173 2.76 -9.85 -9.51
N TYR A 174 3.00 -10.17 -10.75
CA TYR A 174 4.23 -10.84 -11.17
C TYR A 174 4.74 -10.23 -12.48
N ALA A 175 6.04 -10.35 -12.71
CA ALA A 175 6.69 -9.90 -13.94
C ALA A 175 6.86 -11.12 -14.88
N PRO A 176 6.08 -11.24 -15.96
CA PRO A 176 6.25 -12.30 -16.92
C PRO A 176 7.55 -12.12 -17.73
N PRO A 177 8.05 -13.18 -18.41
CA PRO A 177 9.17 -13.08 -19.31
C PRO A 177 8.95 -12.02 -20.40
N ARG A 178 9.98 -11.18 -20.63
CA ARG A 178 9.86 -10.02 -21.55
C ARG A 178 9.66 -10.40 -23.00
N ASP A 179 10.12 -11.58 -23.42
CA ASP A 179 9.94 -12.13 -24.77
C ASP A 179 8.47 -12.35 -25.13
N GLN A 180 7.60 -12.53 -24.16
CA GLN A 180 6.15 -12.62 -24.36
C GLN A 180 5.48 -11.26 -24.63
N PHE A 181 6.20 -10.15 -24.45
CA PHE A 181 5.71 -8.78 -24.55
C PHE A 181 6.62 -7.87 -25.37
N ASP A 182 7.18 -8.37 -26.46
CA ASP A 182 8.06 -7.63 -27.39
C ASP A 182 9.23 -6.91 -26.66
N GLY A 183 9.76 -7.51 -25.60
CA GLY A 183 10.83 -6.96 -24.79
C GLY A 183 10.38 -5.96 -23.72
N ALA A 184 9.09 -5.65 -23.64
CA ALA A 184 8.56 -4.73 -22.63
C ALA A 184 8.60 -5.35 -21.23
N SER A 185 8.85 -4.50 -20.22
CA SER A 185 8.69 -4.88 -18.82
C SER A 185 7.25 -4.59 -18.41
N VAL A 186 6.48 -5.63 -18.12
CA VAL A 186 5.08 -5.53 -17.71
C VAL A 186 4.86 -6.22 -16.37
N LEU A 187 3.78 -5.87 -15.70
CA LEU A 187 3.29 -6.55 -14.50
C LEU A 187 1.88 -7.07 -14.78
N LEU A 188 1.63 -8.32 -14.43
CA LEU A 188 0.32 -8.95 -14.54
C LEU A 188 -0.20 -9.31 -13.14
N PRO A 189 -1.52 -9.32 -12.93
CA PRO A 189 -2.10 -9.77 -11.67
C PRO A 189 -1.96 -11.28 -11.50
N ILE A 190 -1.68 -11.71 -10.27
CA ILE A 190 -1.78 -13.11 -9.88
C ILE A 190 -3.26 -13.44 -9.73
N SER A 191 -3.69 -14.57 -10.30
CA SER A 191 -5.08 -15.03 -10.28
C SER A 191 -5.21 -16.43 -9.70
N HIS A 192 -6.32 -16.68 -9.02
CA HIS A 192 -6.78 -18.02 -8.65
C HIS A 192 -8.21 -18.22 -9.16
N PRO A 193 -8.46 -19.20 -10.06
CA PRO A 193 -7.44 -20.01 -10.75
C PRO A 193 -6.50 -19.14 -11.60
N GLU A 194 -5.37 -19.70 -12.02
CA GLU A 194 -4.37 -18.98 -12.81
C GLU A 194 -4.95 -18.40 -14.12
N PHE A 195 -5.89 -19.10 -14.73
CA PHE A 195 -6.59 -18.66 -15.93
C PHE A 195 -8.12 -18.81 -15.76
N PRO A 196 -8.92 -17.86 -16.31
CA PRO A 196 -8.48 -16.61 -16.92
C PRO A 196 -7.87 -15.64 -15.90
N VAL A 197 -6.90 -14.84 -16.33
CA VAL A 197 -6.31 -13.80 -15.49
C VAL A 197 -7.37 -12.78 -15.08
N THR A 198 -7.45 -12.50 -13.78
CA THR A 198 -8.44 -11.57 -13.21
C THR A 198 -7.79 -10.58 -12.24
N TRP A 199 -8.45 -9.45 -12.02
CA TRP A 199 -8.03 -8.44 -11.03
C TRP A 199 -8.66 -8.64 -9.65
N LYS A 200 -9.40 -9.73 -9.43
CA LYS A 200 -10.20 -9.94 -8.21
C LYS A 200 -9.42 -9.76 -6.92
N GLN A 201 -8.21 -10.34 -6.80
CA GLN A 201 -7.40 -10.19 -5.60
C GLN A 201 -7.04 -8.74 -5.31
N LEU A 202 -6.65 -7.99 -6.35
CA LEU A 202 -6.34 -6.56 -6.23
C LEU A 202 -7.57 -5.73 -5.88
N GLN A 203 -8.72 -6.07 -6.42
CA GLN A 203 -10.00 -5.42 -6.10
C GLN A 203 -10.37 -5.62 -4.63
N ILE A 204 -10.23 -6.84 -4.11
CA ILE A 204 -10.44 -7.14 -2.70
C ILE A 204 -9.45 -6.37 -1.82
N LEU A 205 -8.15 -6.42 -2.16
CA LEU A 205 -7.13 -5.68 -1.43
C LEU A 205 -7.47 -4.17 -1.37
N THR A 206 -7.83 -3.60 -2.51
CA THR A 206 -8.16 -2.17 -2.59
C THR A 206 -9.41 -1.85 -1.77
N ASN A 207 -10.43 -2.70 -1.83
CA ASN A 207 -11.66 -2.54 -1.06
C ASN A 207 -11.38 -2.60 0.45
N LEU A 208 -10.66 -3.61 0.93
CA LEU A 208 -10.23 -3.71 2.32
C LEU A 208 -9.44 -2.48 2.76
N PHE A 209 -8.47 -2.07 1.97
CA PHE A 209 -7.61 -0.93 2.30
C PHE A 209 -8.37 0.40 2.38
N LEU A 210 -9.40 0.60 1.55
CA LEU A 210 -10.17 1.83 1.51
C LEU A 210 -11.32 1.85 2.52
N HIS A 211 -11.97 0.72 2.76
CA HIS A 211 -13.19 0.65 3.58
C HIS A 211 -12.92 0.09 4.98
N GLU A 212 -12.02 -0.89 5.13
CA GLU A 212 -11.66 -1.50 6.41
C GLU A 212 -10.34 -0.95 6.96
N ARG A 213 -10.19 0.37 6.97
CA ARG A 213 -8.95 1.07 7.38
C ARG A 213 -8.51 0.74 8.81
N SER A 214 -9.45 0.43 9.69
CA SER A 214 -9.17 0.05 11.08
C SER A 214 -8.29 -1.20 11.14
N LEU A 215 -8.52 -2.20 10.29
CA LEU A 215 -7.72 -3.42 10.23
C LEU A 215 -6.23 -3.14 9.97
N TYR A 216 -5.94 -2.26 9.02
CA TYR A 216 -4.56 -1.90 8.67
C TYR A 216 -3.91 -0.92 9.67
N ARG A 217 -4.71 -0.03 10.29
CA ARG A 217 -4.19 0.92 11.29
C ARG A 217 -3.87 0.26 12.61
N MET A 218 -4.67 -0.70 13.02
CA MET A 218 -4.47 -1.47 14.25
C MET A 218 -3.35 -2.49 14.11
N ASN A 219 -3.08 -2.95 12.89
CA ASN A 219 -2.07 -3.95 12.54
C ASN A 219 -2.02 -5.10 13.56
N PRO A 220 -3.11 -5.87 13.70
CA PRO A 220 -3.20 -6.88 14.75
C PRO A 220 -2.22 -8.03 14.52
N SER A 221 -1.65 -8.55 15.60
CA SER A 221 -0.95 -9.84 15.59
C SER A 221 -1.98 -10.96 15.63
N ILE A 222 -2.06 -11.77 14.57
CA ILE A 222 -3.09 -12.80 14.41
C ILE A 222 -2.52 -14.17 14.77
N SER A 223 -3.20 -14.87 15.67
CA SER A 223 -2.94 -16.27 16.02
C SER A 223 -4.00 -17.18 15.38
N LEU A 224 -3.57 -18.16 14.60
CA LEU A 224 -4.42 -19.14 13.92
C LEU A 224 -4.33 -20.50 14.63
N LEU A 225 -5.43 -20.93 15.22
CA LEU A 225 -5.50 -22.12 16.07
C LEU A 225 -6.37 -23.20 15.42
N ASN A 226 -5.79 -24.31 15.01
CA ASN A 226 -6.54 -25.45 14.50
C ASN A 226 -7.17 -26.24 15.65
N ALA A 227 -8.50 -26.29 15.68
CA ALA A 227 -9.31 -27.00 16.66
C ALA A 227 -10.10 -28.19 16.08
N GLY A 228 -9.75 -28.63 14.87
CA GLY A 228 -10.43 -29.75 14.21
C GLY A 228 -10.61 -29.58 12.71
N ALA A 229 -10.20 -28.46 12.15
CA ALA A 229 -10.17 -28.24 10.71
C ALA A 229 -9.22 -29.25 10.01
N PRO A 230 -9.39 -29.49 8.71
CA PRO A 230 -8.50 -30.33 7.93
C PRO A 230 -7.03 -29.94 8.11
N PRO A 231 -6.09 -30.89 8.09
CA PRO A 231 -4.67 -30.60 8.19
C PRO A 231 -4.23 -29.56 7.14
N GLY A 232 -3.41 -28.58 7.57
CA GLY A 232 -2.92 -27.50 6.70
C GLY A 232 -3.84 -26.27 6.58
N SER A 233 -5.12 -26.34 7.00
CA SER A 233 -6.06 -25.21 6.87
C SER A 233 -5.58 -23.91 7.52
N ALA A 234 -4.98 -24.00 8.72
CA ALA A 234 -4.45 -22.82 9.40
C ALA A 234 -3.28 -22.19 8.63
N ARG A 235 -2.45 -23.01 7.98
CA ARG A 235 -1.35 -22.51 7.15
C ARG A 235 -1.87 -21.84 5.90
N LEU A 236 -2.85 -22.43 5.21
CA LEU A 236 -3.46 -21.83 4.02
C LEU A 236 -4.09 -20.47 4.34
N LEU A 237 -4.81 -20.36 5.46
CA LEU A 237 -5.37 -19.09 5.90
C LEU A 237 -4.29 -18.08 6.28
N ALA A 238 -3.21 -18.53 6.93
CA ALA A 238 -2.09 -17.67 7.25
C ALA A 238 -1.45 -17.07 5.99
N ASP A 239 -1.18 -17.92 5.01
CA ASP A 239 -0.56 -17.51 3.74
C ASP A 239 -1.47 -16.52 2.98
N GLU A 240 -2.79 -16.74 3.03
CA GLU A 240 -3.77 -15.81 2.46
C GLU A 240 -3.77 -14.47 3.19
N LEU A 241 -3.86 -14.44 4.52
CA LEU A 241 -3.88 -13.21 5.32
C LEU A 241 -2.55 -12.43 5.20
N LEU A 242 -1.41 -13.13 5.21
CA LEU A 242 -0.10 -12.52 4.97
C LEU A 242 -0.06 -11.82 3.62
N ARG A 243 -0.61 -12.43 2.57
CA ARG A 243 -0.70 -11.83 1.24
C ARG A 243 -1.46 -10.49 1.26
N TYR A 244 -2.52 -10.39 2.06
CA TYR A 244 -3.28 -9.15 2.24
C TYR A 244 -2.65 -8.18 3.25
N GLY A 245 -1.46 -8.47 3.75
CA GLY A 245 -0.66 -7.57 4.59
C GLY A 245 -0.97 -7.63 6.08
N PHE A 246 -1.62 -8.70 6.54
CA PHE A 246 -1.85 -8.92 7.96
C PHE A 246 -0.67 -9.65 8.61
N SER A 247 -0.38 -9.34 9.87
CA SER A 247 0.72 -9.96 10.62
C SER A 247 0.26 -11.26 11.29
N ILE A 248 0.93 -12.38 11.00
CA ILE A 248 0.67 -13.67 11.64
C ILE A 248 1.70 -13.91 12.74
N GLU A 249 1.24 -14.04 13.98
CA GLU A 249 2.08 -14.28 15.15
C GLU A 249 2.31 -15.78 15.38
N THR A 250 1.23 -16.57 15.31
CA THR A 250 1.28 -18.00 15.65
C THR A 250 0.37 -18.80 14.73
N ILE A 251 0.87 -19.97 14.29
CA ILE A 251 0.09 -20.99 13.63
C ILE A 251 0.27 -22.28 14.45
N GLY A 252 -0.81 -22.85 14.95
CA GLY A 252 -0.69 -24.03 15.78
C GLY A 252 -2.00 -24.77 16.02
N ASN A 253 -1.92 -25.82 16.81
CA ASN A 253 -3.09 -26.50 17.31
C ASN A 253 -3.55 -25.83 18.61
N THR A 254 -4.84 -25.75 18.79
CA THR A 254 -5.39 -25.21 20.04
C THR A 254 -5.18 -26.20 21.18
N PRO A 255 -4.89 -25.73 22.40
CA PRO A 255 -4.95 -26.56 23.62
C PRO A 255 -6.39 -26.89 24.02
N PHE A 256 -7.39 -26.25 23.40
CA PHE A 256 -8.80 -26.52 23.65
C PHE A 256 -9.25 -27.83 23.02
N GLN A 257 -10.36 -28.38 23.52
CA GLN A 257 -11.01 -29.55 22.91
C GLN A 257 -11.38 -29.24 21.45
N LYS A 258 -11.49 -30.29 20.62
CA LYS A 258 -11.93 -30.15 19.22
C LYS A 258 -13.25 -29.36 19.17
N GLN A 259 -13.27 -28.36 18.31
CA GLN A 259 -14.44 -27.51 18.07
C GLN A 259 -15.18 -27.97 16.81
N GLU A 260 -16.49 -27.97 16.87
CA GLU A 260 -17.32 -28.25 15.68
C GLU A 260 -17.36 -27.05 14.72
N THR A 261 -17.39 -25.82 15.29
CA THR A 261 -17.52 -24.56 14.56
C THR A 261 -16.25 -23.72 14.67
N SER A 262 -15.97 -22.97 13.59
CA SER A 262 -14.89 -21.99 13.52
C SER A 262 -15.38 -20.63 14.00
N PHE A 263 -14.51 -19.85 14.65
CA PHE A 263 -14.89 -18.55 15.20
C PHE A 263 -13.69 -17.62 15.43
N VAL A 264 -13.97 -16.32 15.50
CA VAL A 264 -13.06 -15.31 16.03
C VAL A 264 -13.25 -15.26 17.54
N LEU A 265 -12.16 -15.34 18.30
CA LEU A 265 -12.21 -15.36 19.75
C LEU A 265 -12.41 -13.93 20.27
N ASP A 266 -13.46 -13.71 21.05
CA ASP A 266 -13.71 -12.46 21.77
C ASP A 266 -12.61 -12.23 22.82
N SER A 267 -11.85 -11.17 22.65
CA SER A 267 -10.78 -10.72 23.54
C SER A 267 -11.06 -9.30 24.11
N GLY A 268 -12.22 -8.76 23.80
CA GLY A 268 -12.65 -7.42 24.20
C GLY A 268 -12.34 -6.32 23.18
N GLN A 269 -11.90 -6.69 21.96
CA GLN A 269 -11.62 -5.77 20.85
C GLN A 269 -12.75 -5.80 19.82
N GLN A 270 -13.95 -5.44 20.22
CA GLN A 270 -15.19 -5.62 19.49
C GLN A 270 -15.13 -5.18 18.02
N GLU A 271 -14.54 -4.02 17.73
CA GLU A 271 -14.43 -3.50 16.35
C GLU A 271 -13.57 -4.41 15.49
N LEU A 272 -12.40 -4.81 15.99
CA LEU A 272 -11.44 -5.67 15.27
C LEU A 272 -12.02 -7.08 15.05
N GLU A 273 -12.61 -7.65 16.07
CA GLU A 273 -13.21 -8.98 16.06
C GLU A 273 -14.40 -9.05 15.10
N ALA A 274 -15.26 -8.03 15.13
CA ALA A 274 -16.38 -7.92 14.22
C ALA A 274 -15.93 -7.77 12.75
N SER A 275 -14.90 -6.95 12.50
CA SER A 275 -14.35 -6.78 11.15
C SER A 275 -13.72 -8.06 10.62
N PHE A 276 -12.93 -8.79 11.42
CA PHE A 276 -12.39 -10.08 10.99
C PHE A 276 -13.46 -11.18 10.91
N GLY A 277 -14.44 -11.17 11.81
CA GLY A 277 -15.60 -12.04 11.75
C GLY A 277 -16.38 -11.85 10.44
N SER A 278 -16.63 -10.61 10.06
CA SER A 278 -17.27 -10.25 8.79
C SER A 278 -16.40 -10.65 7.58
N LEU A 279 -15.11 -10.31 7.61
CA LEU A 279 -14.16 -10.62 6.52
C LEU A 279 -14.08 -12.13 6.24
N LEU A 280 -14.06 -12.96 7.28
CA LEU A 280 -13.89 -14.41 7.15
C LEU A 280 -15.20 -15.18 7.23
N HIS A 281 -16.34 -14.51 7.37
CA HIS A 281 -17.66 -15.13 7.63
C HIS A 281 -17.65 -16.03 8.86
N LEU A 282 -16.95 -15.64 9.92
CA LEU A 282 -16.87 -16.37 11.16
C LEU A 282 -17.61 -15.63 12.29
N PRO A 283 -18.35 -16.36 13.15
CA PRO A 283 -18.95 -15.75 14.33
C PRO A 283 -17.88 -15.33 15.34
N VAL A 284 -18.19 -14.34 16.17
CA VAL A 284 -17.35 -13.94 17.32
C VAL A 284 -17.89 -14.68 18.55
N HIS A 285 -17.02 -15.42 19.25
CA HIS A 285 -17.39 -16.20 20.42
C HIS A 285 -16.54 -15.85 21.63
N ALA A 286 -17.19 -15.78 22.80
CA ALA A 286 -16.48 -15.66 24.06
C ALA A 286 -15.56 -16.87 24.32
N PRO A 287 -14.38 -16.67 24.96
CA PRO A 287 -13.46 -17.75 25.25
C PRO A 287 -14.11 -18.78 26.20
N PRO A 288 -13.86 -20.08 25.98
CA PRO A 288 -14.37 -21.13 26.85
C PRO A 288 -13.73 -21.14 28.27
N LEU A 289 -12.66 -20.36 28.47
CA LEU A 289 -11.95 -20.19 29.75
C LEU A 289 -11.51 -18.72 29.89
N PRO A 290 -11.31 -18.21 31.13
CA PRO A 290 -10.83 -16.85 31.34
C PRO A 290 -9.45 -16.69 30.62
N ALA A 291 -9.41 -15.76 29.70
CA ALA A 291 -8.22 -15.49 28.90
C ALA A 291 -7.10 -14.93 29.78
N SER A 292 -5.87 -15.37 29.57
CA SER A 292 -4.70 -14.67 30.08
C SER A 292 -4.66 -13.23 29.53
N PRO A 293 -4.14 -12.25 30.27
CA PRO A 293 -4.04 -10.88 29.80
C PRO A 293 -3.24 -10.85 28.49
N ARG A 294 -3.91 -10.46 27.41
CA ARG A 294 -3.31 -10.35 26.06
C ARG A 294 -2.92 -8.90 25.80
N THR A 295 -1.95 -8.73 24.93
CA THR A 295 -1.59 -7.40 24.40
C THR A 295 -2.79 -6.81 23.66
N THR A 296 -2.96 -5.49 23.72
CA THR A 296 -4.11 -4.74 23.18
C THR A 296 -4.33 -4.85 21.67
N THR A 297 -3.51 -5.63 20.94
CA THR A 297 -3.56 -5.78 19.48
C THR A 297 -3.51 -7.24 19.01
N SER A 298 -3.75 -8.23 19.88
CA SER A 298 -3.74 -9.64 19.48
C SER A 298 -5.15 -10.15 19.15
N LEU A 299 -5.28 -10.85 18.02
CA LEU A 299 -6.50 -11.50 17.56
C LEU A 299 -6.28 -13.01 17.48
N SER A 300 -7.24 -13.82 17.88
CA SER A 300 -7.17 -15.27 17.71
C SER A 300 -8.35 -15.76 16.87
N ILE A 301 -8.03 -16.59 15.88
CA ILE A 301 -9.01 -17.26 15.02
C ILE A 301 -8.90 -18.75 15.25
N VAL A 302 -10.00 -19.37 15.61
CA VAL A 302 -10.10 -20.80 15.91
C VAL A 302 -10.82 -21.51 14.76
N LEU A 303 -10.17 -22.52 14.18
CA LEU A 303 -10.67 -23.27 13.03
C LEU A 303 -11.23 -24.62 13.47
N GLY A 304 -12.55 -24.75 13.44
CA GLY A 304 -13.28 -25.97 13.80
C GLY A 304 -13.38 -26.98 12.65
N LYS A 305 -14.14 -28.04 12.86
CA LYS A 305 -14.35 -29.09 11.84
C LYS A 305 -15.12 -28.61 10.60
N ASP A 306 -15.93 -27.56 10.75
CA ASP A 306 -16.69 -26.93 9.69
C ASP A 306 -15.83 -26.11 8.73
N TYR A 307 -14.60 -25.74 9.15
CA TYR A 307 -13.76 -24.86 8.34
C TYR A 307 -13.39 -25.50 7.02
N ARG A 308 -13.57 -24.71 5.96
CA ARG A 308 -13.04 -24.99 4.62
C ARG A 308 -12.34 -23.75 4.13
N PHE A 309 -11.08 -23.91 3.75
CA PHE A 309 -10.32 -22.79 3.19
C PHE A 309 -10.96 -22.33 1.89
N ILE A 310 -11.20 -21.01 1.81
CA ILE A 310 -11.68 -20.29 0.61
C ILE A 310 -10.79 -19.05 0.47
N HIS A 311 -10.32 -18.78 -0.73
CA HIS A 311 -9.59 -17.54 -1.00
C HIS A 311 -10.49 -16.32 -0.75
N LEU A 312 -9.93 -15.24 -0.19
CA LEU A 312 -10.70 -14.01 0.09
C LEU A 312 -11.40 -13.48 -1.17
N GLN A 313 -10.79 -13.65 -2.35
CA GLN A 313 -11.40 -13.26 -3.64
C GLN A 313 -12.69 -14.01 -4.00
N ASP A 314 -12.93 -15.18 -3.41
CA ASP A 314 -14.06 -16.06 -3.70
C ASP A 314 -15.13 -16.01 -2.60
N LEU A 315 -14.90 -15.22 -1.55
CA LEU A 315 -15.91 -14.95 -0.54
C LEU A 315 -17.07 -14.13 -1.12
N PRO A 316 -18.30 -14.34 -0.64
CA PRO A 316 -19.45 -13.59 -1.13
C PRO A 316 -19.34 -12.09 -0.83
N PRO A 317 -19.88 -11.22 -1.71
CA PRO A 317 -19.77 -9.76 -1.60
C PRO A 317 -20.27 -9.14 -0.29
N SER A 318 -21.13 -9.84 0.44
CA SER A 318 -21.67 -9.39 1.74
C SER A 318 -20.63 -9.36 2.87
N ALA A 319 -19.44 -9.88 2.63
CA ALA A 319 -18.34 -9.87 3.60
C ALA A 319 -17.40 -8.66 3.48
N LEU A 320 -17.56 -7.87 2.41
CA LEU A 320 -16.61 -6.80 2.07
C LEU A 320 -17.30 -5.43 2.03
#